data_0c7f72d1718eb5033953d19f680a5cf1
#
_entry.id   0c7f72d1718eb5033953d19f680a5cf1
#
_cell.length_a   1.000
_cell.length_b   1.000
_cell.length_c   1.000
_cell.angle_alpha   90.00
_cell.angle_beta   90.00
_cell.angle_gamma   90.00
#
_symmetry.space_group_name_H-M   'P 1'
#
loop_
_entity.id
_entity.type
_entity.pdbx_description
1 polymer ?
#
loop_
_entity_poly.entity_id
_entity_poly.type
_entity_poly.pdbx_seq_one_letter_code
_entity_poly.pdbx_strand_id
1 'polypeptide(L)'
;MKLLRYGEVGAEKPGMLDEQGDIRDLSTIVSDISPAIIDAGDLDGLKSVDPASLPRVEDNPRLGPCVGRIGKFVCIGLNYSDHAKETGMPIPTEPIVFMKTTSSISGPDDDIELIRGSVKTDWEVELGIVVGKHTKYVSEENALDMSLDIVSSMTSLNGNGNWNKVVNGLRGNQVIPMGLSAPGL
;
A
#
# COMPACT_ATOMS: atom_id res chain seq x y z
N MET A 1 -6.46 13.52 -4.45
CA MET A 1 -6.04 13.59 -3.03
C MET A 1 -4.99 12.52 -2.82
N LYS A 2 -3.86 12.84 -2.18
CA LYS A 2 -2.78 11.89 -1.90
C LYS A 2 -2.58 11.83 -0.38
N LEU A 3 -2.97 10.70 0.22
CA LEU A 3 -2.84 10.46 1.65
C LEU A 3 -1.54 9.70 1.95
N LEU A 4 -0.97 9.95 3.11
CA LEU A 4 0.23 9.29 3.61
C LEU A 4 0.21 9.21 5.14
N ARG A 5 1.13 8.44 5.69
CA ARG A 5 1.45 8.44 7.13
C ARG A 5 2.92 8.79 7.29
N TYR A 6 3.24 9.62 8.26
CA TYR A 6 4.60 10.12 8.49
C TYR A 6 4.96 10.14 9.98
N GLY A 7 6.23 10.09 10.27
CA GLY A 7 6.78 10.12 11.62
C GLY A 7 7.46 8.82 12.04
N GLU A 8 7.75 8.71 13.32
CA GLU A 8 8.46 7.57 13.90
C GLU A 8 7.68 6.27 13.78
N VAL A 9 8.41 5.15 13.70
CA VAL A 9 7.82 3.80 13.63
C VAL A 9 6.89 3.55 14.82
N GLY A 10 5.64 3.24 14.53
CA GLY A 10 4.59 2.96 15.53
C GLY A 10 3.95 4.21 16.15
N ALA A 11 4.40 5.41 15.76
CA ALA A 11 3.84 6.70 16.16
C ALA A 11 3.53 7.60 14.96
N GLU A 12 3.30 6.98 13.80
CA GLU A 12 2.98 7.70 12.58
C GLU A 12 1.67 8.48 12.71
N LYS A 13 1.65 9.63 12.06
CA LYS A 13 0.51 10.54 11.95
C LYS A 13 -0.06 10.55 10.54
N PRO A 14 -1.35 10.83 10.38
CA PRO A 14 -1.95 11.01 9.06
C PRO A 14 -1.52 12.33 8.43
N GLY A 15 -1.27 12.30 7.13
CA GLY A 15 -0.94 13.47 6.33
C GLY A 15 -1.51 13.40 4.92
N MET A 16 -1.47 14.52 4.23
CA MET A 16 -1.76 14.59 2.79
C MET A 16 -0.72 15.44 2.09
N LEU A 17 -0.53 15.19 0.80
CA LEU A 17 0.29 16.06 -0.04
C LEU A 17 -0.55 17.17 -0.64
N ASP A 18 -0.01 18.38 -0.60
CA ASP A 18 -0.54 19.50 -1.38
C ASP A 18 -0.06 19.45 -2.84
N GLU A 19 -0.40 20.48 -3.62
CA GLU A 19 -0.02 20.58 -5.03
C GLU A 19 1.50 20.77 -5.24
N GLN A 20 2.19 21.32 -4.26
CA GLN A 20 3.64 21.50 -4.26
C GLN A 20 4.40 20.23 -3.85
N GLY A 21 3.68 19.25 -3.30
CA GLY A 21 4.26 18.02 -2.76
C GLY A 21 4.69 18.12 -1.30
N ASP A 22 4.32 19.20 -0.62
CA ASP A 22 4.57 19.37 0.80
C ASP A 22 3.58 18.53 1.62
N ILE A 23 4.06 17.97 2.73
CA ILE A 23 3.22 17.21 3.66
C ILE A 23 2.41 18.17 4.52
N ARG A 24 1.11 17.94 4.60
CA ARG A 24 0.15 18.66 5.44
C ARG A 24 -0.39 17.73 6.52
N ASP A 25 -0.35 18.18 7.77
CA ASP A 25 -0.78 17.39 8.94
C ASP A 25 -2.31 17.28 9.00
N LEU A 26 -2.84 16.07 9.00
CA LEU A 26 -4.27 15.74 9.11
C LEU A 26 -4.69 15.39 10.55
N SER A 27 -3.80 15.40 11.53
CA SER A 27 -4.07 14.88 12.88
C SER A 27 -5.21 15.59 13.62
N THR A 28 -5.58 16.81 13.19
CA THR A 28 -6.72 17.55 13.73
C THR A 28 -8.06 17.14 13.13
N ILE A 29 -8.04 16.40 12.02
CA ILE A 29 -9.25 16.00 11.28
C ILE A 29 -9.51 14.50 11.44
N VAL A 30 -8.48 13.67 11.24
CA VAL A 30 -8.56 12.22 11.43
C VAL A 30 -7.42 11.75 12.33
N SER A 31 -7.68 10.73 13.13
CA SER A 31 -6.68 10.23 14.09
C SER A 31 -5.58 9.38 13.42
N ASP A 32 -5.88 8.74 12.30
CA ASP A 32 -4.95 7.89 11.54
C ASP A 32 -5.55 7.56 10.17
N ILE A 33 -4.76 6.94 9.29
CA ILE A 33 -5.26 6.25 8.09
C ILE A 33 -5.23 4.76 8.42
N SER A 34 -6.31 4.24 8.96
CA SER A 34 -6.41 2.88 9.49
C SER A 34 -7.72 2.22 9.07
N PRO A 35 -7.84 0.88 9.16
CA PRO A 35 -9.08 0.19 8.82
C PRO A 35 -10.30 0.73 9.53
N ALA A 36 -10.19 1.14 10.80
CA ALA A 36 -11.32 1.68 11.56
C ALA A 36 -11.82 3.02 10.97
N ILE A 37 -10.90 3.89 10.56
CA ILE A 37 -11.22 5.19 9.94
C ILE A 37 -11.76 5.00 8.53
N ILE A 38 -11.21 4.05 7.77
CA ILE A 38 -11.66 3.70 6.43
C ILE A 38 -13.09 3.14 6.49
N ASP A 39 -13.37 2.20 7.39
CA ASP A 39 -14.67 1.56 7.55
C ASP A 39 -15.75 2.54 8.03
N ALA A 40 -15.39 3.52 8.85
CA ALA A 40 -16.27 4.60 9.28
C ALA A 40 -16.63 5.60 8.16
N GLY A 41 -15.90 5.59 7.03
CA GLY A 41 -16.09 6.54 5.94
C GLY A 41 -15.50 7.93 6.21
N ASP A 42 -14.72 8.08 7.27
CA ASP A 42 -14.17 9.38 7.69
C ASP A 42 -13.23 10.00 6.65
N LEU A 43 -12.64 9.17 5.77
CA LEU A 43 -11.77 9.67 4.71
C LEU A 43 -12.53 10.39 3.58
N ASP A 44 -13.82 10.16 3.42
CA ASP A 44 -14.59 10.83 2.35
C ASP A 44 -14.68 12.35 2.58
N GLY A 45 -14.74 12.78 3.82
CA GLY A 45 -14.72 14.19 4.19
C GLY A 45 -13.44 14.93 3.78
N LEU A 46 -12.32 14.20 3.66
CA LEU A 46 -11.04 14.79 3.29
C LEU A 46 -10.99 15.32 1.85
N LYS A 47 -11.90 14.86 0.98
CA LYS A 47 -12.00 15.34 -0.41
C LYS A 47 -12.33 16.82 -0.52
N SER A 48 -12.97 17.38 0.50
CA SER A 48 -13.35 18.79 0.57
C SER A 48 -12.37 19.66 1.36
N VAL A 49 -11.33 19.08 1.93
CA VAL A 49 -10.31 19.79 2.70
C VAL A 49 -9.33 20.47 1.76
N ASP A 50 -9.13 21.77 1.93
CA ASP A 50 -8.05 22.50 1.26
C ASP A 50 -6.71 22.17 1.96
N PRO A 51 -5.78 21.47 1.30
CA PRO A 51 -4.49 21.14 1.90
C PRO A 51 -3.71 22.38 2.37
N ALA A 52 -3.85 23.50 1.69
CA ALA A 52 -3.13 24.72 2.05
C ALA A 52 -3.59 25.32 3.39
N SER A 53 -4.79 24.96 3.86
CA SER A 53 -5.30 25.37 5.17
C SER A 53 -4.71 24.58 6.35
N LEU A 54 -4.03 23.47 6.08
CA LEU A 54 -3.47 22.58 7.08
C LEU A 54 -2.03 22.96 7.46
N PRO A 55 -1.61 22.66 8.70
CA PRO A 55 -0.22 22.86 9.10
C PRO A 55 0.74 22.11 8.17
N ARG A 56 1.76 22.80 7.70
CA ARG A 56 2.86 22.18 6.96
C ARG A 56 3.74 21.39 7.91
N VAL A 57 4.14 20.20 7.48
CA VAL A 57 5.12 19.37 8.18
C VAL A 57 6.51 19.72 7.65
N GLU A 58 7.39 20.14 8.52
CA GLU A 58 8.77 20.49 8.18
C GLU A 58 9.70 19.27 8.25
N ASP A 59 10.93 19.43 7.82
CA ASP A 59 12.06 18.51 8.02
C ASP A 59 11.97 17.15 7.27
N ASN A 60 11.12 17.04 6.26
CA ASN A 60 11.00 15.84 5.41
C ASN A 60 10.99 14.53 6.24
N PRO A 61 9.96 14.30 7.08
CA PRO A 61 9.93 13.20 8.02
C PRO A 61 9.90 11.85 7.31
N ARG A 62 10.29 10.79 8.04
CA ARG A 62 10.11 9.41 7.59
C ARG A 62 8.65 9.18 7.18
N LEU A 63 8.44 8.51 6.06
CA LEU A 63 7.13 8.01 5.66
C LEU A 63 6.90 6.60 6.23
N GLY A 64 5.74 6.39 6.81
CA GLY A 64 5.29 5.08 7.26
C GLY A 64 4.50 4.31 6.19
N PRO A 65 4.04 3.10 6.50
CA PRO A 65 3.07 2.40 5.66
C PRO A 65 1.86 3.27 5.39
N CYS A 66 1.36 3.27 4.15
CA CYS A 66 0.24 4.14 3.73
C CYS A 66 -1.06 3.90 4.53
N VAL A 67 -1.26 2.68 5.02
CA VAL A 67 -2.35 2.32 5.94
C VAL A 67 -1.75 1.71 7.21
N GLY A 68 -2.16 2.20 8.35
CA GLY A 68 -1.78 1.68 9.66
C GLY A 68 -2.65 0.52 10.10
N ARG A 69 -2.12 -0.34 11.00
CA ARG A 69 -2.88 -1.42 11.66
C ARG A 69 -3.61 -2.37 10.70
N ILE A 70 -2.99 -2.70 9.59
CA ILE A 70 -3.54 -3.64 8.60
C ILE A 70 -3.78 -4.99 9.26
N GLY A 71 -5.00 -5.53 9.12
CA GLY A 71 -5.38 -6.82 9.71
C GLY A 71 -4.96 -8.03 8.87
N LYS A 72 -4.90 -7.87 7.55
CA LYS A 72 -4.54 -8.93 6.60
C LYS A 72 -3.73 -8.36 5.45
N PHE A 73 -2.74 -9.14 5.03
CA PHE A 73 -1.98 -8.87 3.82
C PHE A 73 -2.05 -10.10 2.93
N VAL A 74 -3.01 -10.09 2.00
CA VAL A 74 -3.29 -11.21 1.08
C VAL A 74 -2.55 -10.97 -0.21
N CYS A 75 -1.89 -12.01 -0.71
CA CYS A 75 -1.12 -11.99 -1.94
C CYS A 75 -1.67 -13.01 -2.93
N ILE A 76 -1.54 -12.70 -4.22
CA ILE A 76 -1.85 -13.58 -5.32
C ILE A 76 -0.55 -13.95 -6.04
N GLY A 77 -0.16 -15.21 -5.95
CA GLY A 77 1.06 -15.72 -6.58
C GLY A 77 0.91 -15.91 -8.08
N LEU A 78 2.02 -15.80 -8.81
CA LEU A 78 2.07 -16.00 -10.26
C LEU A 78 1.04 -15.17 -11.04
N ASN A 79 0.75 -13.97 -10.57
CA ASN A 79 -0.32 -13.11 -11.10
C ASN A 79 0.13 -12.25 -12.30
N TYR A 80 1.38 -12.40 -12.74
CA TYR A 80 1.92 -11.77 -13.94
C TYR A 80 2.28 -12.85 -14.97
N SER A 81 1.75 -12.73 -16.19
CA SER A 81 1.98 -13.68 -17.27
C SER A 81 3.47 -13.82 -17.63
N ASP A 82 4.21 -12.71 -17.54
CA ASP A 82 5.63 -12.71 -17.83
C ASP A 82 6.42 -13.51 -16.78
N HIS A 83 6.04 -13.39 -15.50
CA HIS A 83 6.66 -14.17 -14.43
C HIS A 83 6.39 -15.67 -14.58
N ALA A 84 5.17 -16.06 -14.94
CA ALA A 84 4.88 -17.47 -15.24
C ALA A 84 5.74 -17.99 -16.40
N LYS A 85 5.94 -17.18 -17.43
CA LYS A 85 6.74 -17.51 -18.60
C LYS A 85 8.24 -17.65 -18.27
N GLU A 86 8.79 -16.73 -17.49
CA GLU A 86 10.18 -16.74 -17.02
C GLU A 86 10.50 -17.98 -16.18
N THR A 87 9.58 -18.38 -15.31
CA THR A 87 9.72 -19.55 -14.45
C THR A 87 9.39 -20.86 -15.14
N GLY A 88 8.89 -20.82 -16.39
CA GLY A 88 8.45 -22.00 -17.14
C GLY A 88 7.21 -22.67 -16.55
N MET A 89 6.46 -21.96 -15.71
CA MET A 89 5.25 -22.47 -15.08
C MET A 89 4.02 -22.14 -15.94
N PRO A 90 3.00 -23.03 -15.97
CA PRO A 90 1.74 -22.70 -16.61
C PRO A 90 1.04 -21.55 -15.89
N ILE A 91 0.30 -20.72 -16.64
CA ILE A 91 -0.55 -19.69 -16.04
C ILE A 91 -1.60 -20.39 -15.16
N PRO A 92 -1.72 -20.03 -13.88
CA PRO A 92 -2.70 -20.63 -12.99
C PRO A 92 -4.14 -20.42 -13.49
N THR A 93 -4.97 -21.44 -13.38
CA THR A 93 -6.41 -21.37 -13.71
C THR A 93 -7.25 -20.84 -12.54
N GLU A 94 -6.68 -20.84 -11.33
CA GLU A 94 -7.28 -20.31 -10.11
C GLU A 94 -6.24 -19.46 -9.39
N PRO A 95 -6.64 -18.41 -8.64
CA PRO A 95 -5.71 -17.58 -7.91
C PRO A 95 -4.92 -18.39 -6.88
N ILE A 96 -3.59 -18.28 -6.90
CA ILE A 96 -2.71 -18.83 -5.84
C ILE A 96 -2.70 -17.84 -4.68
N VAL A 97 -3.53 -18.10 -3.68
CA VAL A 97 -3.69 -17.19 -2.55
C VAL A 97 -2.74 -17.57 -1.41
N PHE A 98 -1.98 -16.59 -0.92
CA PHE A 98 -1.15 -16.74 0.27
C PHE A 98 -1.14 -15.43 1.09
N MET A 99 -0.53 -15.46 2.27
CA MET A 99 -0.49 -14.31 3.15
C MET A 99 0.94 -13.98 3.56
N LYS A 100 1.24 -12.69 3.61
CA LYS A 100 2.40 -12.16 4.31
C LYS A 100 2.00 -11.71 5.71
N THR A 101 2.92 -11.80 6.68
CA THR A 101 2.65 -11.32 8.04
C THR A 101 2.55 -9.80 8.03
N THR A 102 1.59 -9.25 8.76
CA THR A 102 1.43 -7.80 8.86
C THR A 102 2.60 -7.11 9.57
N SER A 103 3.35 -7.86 10.37
CA SER A 103 4.59 -7.39 11.01
C SER A 103 5.76 -7.16 10.03
N SER A 104 5.65 -7.65 8.79
CA SER A 104 6.65 -7.40 7.75
C SER A 104 6.45 -6.08 7.00
N ILE A 105 5.35 -5.38 7.27
CA ILE A 105 5.02 -4.12 6.60
C ILE A 105 5.87 -2.98 7.18
N SER A 106 6.46 -2.18 6.31
CA SER A 106 7.31 -1.04 6.67
C SER A 106 7.05 0.16 5.77
N GLY A 107 7.62 1.30 6.11
CA GLY A 107 7.58 2.49 5.28
C GLY A 107 8.40 2.35 4.00
N PRO A 108 8.17 3.23 3.01
CA PRO A 108 8.76 3.13 1.68
C PRO A 108 10.29 3.24 1.67
N ASP A 109 10.83 4.02 2.59
CA ASP A 109 12.25 4.31 2.65
C ASP A 109 12.92 3.64 3.88
N ASP A 110 12.22 2.73 4.56
CA ASP A 110 12.78 1.97 5.66
C ASP A 110 13.79 0.94 5.15
N ASP A 111 14.89 0.79 5.86
CA ASP A 111 15.90 -0.20 5.55
C ASP A 111 15.34 -1.63 5.56
N ILE A 112 15.77 -2.43 4.58
CA ILE A 112 15.49 -3.86 4.52
C ILE A 112 16.66 -4.60 5.15
N GLU A 113 16.44 -5.21 6.30
CA GLU A 113 17.44 -6.05 6.94
C GLU A 113 17.56 -7.39 6.22
N LEU A 114 18.75 -7.69 5.71
CA LEU A 114 19.02 -8.97 5.07
C LEU A 114 19.13 -10.09 6.12
N ILE A 115 18.51 -11.22 5.84
CA ILE A 115 18.63 -12.40 6.71
C ILE A 115 20.07 -12.82 6.78
N ARG A 116 20.55 -13.10 7.99
CA ARG A 116 21.92 -13.59 8.21
C ARG A 116 22.19 -14.87 7.39
N GLY A 117 23.23 -14.81 6.56
CA GLY A 117 23.63 -15.92 5.68
C GLY A 117 22.78 -16.05 4.42
N SER A 118 21.87 -15.14 4.14
CA SER A 118 21.17 -15.10 2.86
C SER A 118 22.09 -14.58 1.75
N VAL A 119 22.11 -15.31 0.63
CA VAL A 119 22.81 -14.91 -0.61
C VAL A 119 21.84 -14.87 -1.80
N LYS A 120 20.53 -14.98 -1.53
CA LYS A 120 19.48 -15.08 -2.55
C LYS A 120 18.30 -14.17 -2.21
N THR A 121 18.58 -13.02 -1.59
CA THR A 121 17.55 -12.01 -1.37
C THR A 121 17.33 -11.23 -2.67
N ASP A 122 16.10 -11.15 -3.11
CA ASP A 122 15.68 -10.44 -4.31
C ASP A 122 14.52 -9.51 -3.99
N TRP A 123 14.18 -8.64 -4.90
CA TRP A 123 13.09 -7.66 -4.77
C TRP A 123 12.08 -7.85 -5.90
N GLU A 124 10.84 -7.51 -5.61
CA GLU A 124 9.74 -7.57 -6.55
C GLU A 124 8.92 -6.30 -6.48
N VAL A 125 8.42 -5.84 -7.62
CA VAL A 125 7.45 -4.74 -7.70
C VAL A 125 6.07 -5.33 -7.90
N GLU A 126 5.13 -4.89 -7.06
CA GLU A 126 3.78 -5.41 -7.02
C GLU A 126 2.73 -4.31 -7.08
N LEU A 127 1.55 -4.67 -7.60
CA LEU A 127 0.37 -3.85 -7.50
C LEU A 127 -0.39 -4.21 -6.22
N GLY A 128 -0.50 -3.25 -5.29
CA GLY A 128 -1.26 -3.41 -4.06
C GLY A 128 -2.65 -2.78 -4.18
N ILE A 129 -3.67 -3.44 -3.65
CA ILE A 129 -5.02 -2.91 -3.57
C ILE A 129 -5.43 -2.79 -2.10
N VAL A 130 -5.82 -1.59 -1.70
CA VAL A 130 -6.39 -1.34 -0.37
C VAL A 130 -7.91 -1.52 -0.46
N VAL A 131 -8.43 -2.54 0.24
CA VAL A 131 -9.87 -2.77 0.34
C VAL A 131 -10.47 -1.75 1.29
N GLY A 132 -11.41 -0.95 0.80
CA GLY A 132 -11.98 0.19 1.51
C GLY A 132 -13.36 -0.04 2.12
N LYS A 133 -13.98 -1.19 1.85
CA LYS A 133 -15.34 -1.51 2.32
C LYS A 133 -15.40 -2.96 2.80
N HIS A 134 -16.30 -3.25 3.72
CA HIS A 134 -16.58 -4.63 4.11
C HIS A 134 -17.05 -5.44 2.89
N THR A 135 -16.31 -6.49 2.55
CA THR A 135 -16.46 -7.21 1.27
C THR A 135 -16.64 -8.70 1.50
N LYS A 136 -17.72 -9.28 0.96
CA LYS A 136 -17.99 -10.72 0.97
C LYS A 136 -18.87 -11.08 -0.24
N TYR A 137 -18.45 -12.07 -1.03
CA TYR A 137 -19.19 -12.57 -2.19
C TYR A 137 -19.56 -11.47 -3.22
N VAL A 138 -18.65 -10.54 -3.45
CA VAL A 138 -18.83 -9.47 -4.45
C VAL A 138 -18.62 -10.04 -5.84
N SER A 139 -19.46 -9.63 -6.79
CA SER A 139 -19.27 -9.98 -8.20
C SER A 139 -18.03 -9.30 -8.78
N GLU A 140 -17.48 -9.85 -9.83
CA GLU A 140 -16.32 -9.30 -10.54
C GLU A 140 -16.58 -7.84 -11.00
N GLU A 141 -17.79 -7.57 -11.53
CA GLU A 141 -18.21 -6.24 -11.98
C GLU A 141 -18.12 -5.16 -10.88
N ASN A 142 -18.39 -5.55 -9.62
CA ASN A 142 -18.42 -4.62 -8.49
C ASN A 142 -17.15 -4.68 -7.62
N ALA A 143 -16.17 -5.52 -8.00
CA ALA A 143 -14.98 -5.75 -7.17
C ALA A 143 -14.16 -4.47 -6.96
N LEU A 144 -13.98 -3.66 -8.00
CA LEU A 144 -13.22 -2.40 -7.93
C LEU A 144 -13.92 -1.34 -7.09
N ASP A 145 -15.24 -1.35 -6.99
CA ASP A 145 -16.01 -0.42 -6.15
C ASP A 145 -15.78 -0.66 -4.65
N MET A 146 -15.18 -1.80 -4.30
CA MET A 146 -14.81 -2.14 -2.92
C MET A 146 -13.44 -1.66 -2.54
N SER A 147 -12.61 -1.24 -3.51
CA SER A 147 -11.28 -0.72 -3.23
C SER A 147 -11.33 0.74 -2.78
N LEU A 148 -10.43 1.09 -1.87
CA LEU A 148 -10.17 2.46 -1.48
C LEU A 148 -9.16 3.10 -2.42
N ASP A 149 -8.09 2.36 -2.73
CA ASP A 149 -6.97 2.85 -3.49
C ASP A 149 -6.14 1.72 -4.10
N ILE A 150 -5.33 2.06 -5.10
CA ILE A 150 -4.34 1.19 -5.71
C ILE A 150 -2.96 1.79 -5.42
N VAL A 151 -2.07 0.99 -4.87
CA VAL A 151 -0.73 1.40 -4.49
C VAL A 151 0.32 0.54 -5.19
N SER A 152 1.46 1.13 -5.50
CA SER A 152 2.64 0.34 -5.87
C SER A 152 3.33 -0.12 -4.59
N SER A 153 3.66 -1.40 -4.49
CA SER A 153 4.41 -1.95 -3.37
C SER A 153 5.68 -2.63 -3.86
N MET A 154 6.72 -2.59 -3.03
CA MET A 154 7.93 -3.37 -3.25
C MET A 154 7.97 -4.48 -2.20
N THR A 155 8.24 -5.70 -2.63
CA THR A 155 8.43 -6.83 -1.73
C THR A 155 9.85 -7.34 -1.87
N SER A 156 10.38 -7.94 -0.82
CA SER A 156 11.65 -8.64 -0.89
C SER A 156 11.48 -10.10 -0.49
N LEU A 157 12.08 -10.97 -1.27
CA LEU A 157 12.10 -12.41 -1.09
C LEU A 157 13.50 -12.88 -0.74
N ASN A 158 13.56 -13.95 0.06
CA ASN A 158 14.73 -14.81 0.11
C ASN A 158 14.41 -16.08 -0.67
N GLY A 159 15.25 -16.44 -1.65
CA GLY A 159 15.06 -17.61 -2.53
C GLY A 159 14.93 -18.98 -1.82
N ASN A 160 14.96 -19.01 -0.49
CA ASN A 160 14.63 -20.18 0.34
C ASN A 160 13.16 -20.15 0.84
N GLY A 161 12.31 -19.30 0.29
CA GLY A 161 10.88 -19.22 0.65
C GLY A 161 10.58 -18.46 1.94
N ASN A 162 11.56 -17.84 2.58
CA ASN A 162 11.36 -17.03 3.77
C ASN A 162 11.19 -15.56 3.38
N TRP A 163 10.05 -14.99 3.71
CA TRP A 163 9.68 -13.60 3.43
C TRP A 163 10.32 -12.64 4.44
N ASN A 164 11.14 -11.69 3.97
CA ASN A 164 11.87 -10.82 4.87
C ASN A 164 11.17 -9.52 5.21
N LYS A 165 10.58 -8.85 4.24
CA LYS A 165 9.95 -7.54 4.48
C LYS A 165 9.05 -7.17 3.30
N VAL A 166 7.93 -6.55 3.58
CA VAL A 166 7.11 -5.87 2.60
C VAL A 166 7.24 -4.38 2.83
N VAL A 167 7.84 -3.71 1.87
CA VAL A 167 7.91 -2.26 1.87
C VAL A 167 6.68 -1.74 1.14
N ASN A 168 5.71 -1.22 1.87
CA ASN A 168 4.57 -0.51 1.30
C ASN A 168 4.91 0.96 1.21
N GLY A 169 5.46 1.37 0.09
CA GLY A 169 5.78 2.75 -0.12
C GLY A 169 5.58 3.18 -1.54
N LEU A 170 5.00 4.35 -1.65
CA LEU A 170 5.00 5.13 -2.87
C LEU A 170 6.41 5.69 -3.07
N ARG A 171 7.29 4.95 -3.77
CA ARG A 171 8.40 5.62 -4.42
C ARG A 171 7.85 6.34 -5.64
N GLY A 172 7.78 7.65 -5.53
CA GLY A 172 7.33 8.54 -6.60
C GLY A 172 5.81 8.67 -6.64
N ASN A 173 5.35 9.79 -6.24
CA ASN A 173 4.14 10.58 -6.55
C ASN A 173 3.01 9.93 -7.38
N GLN A 174 2.65 8.67 -7.18
CA GLN A 174 1.49 8.11 -7.86
C GLN A 174 0.65 7.23 -6.91
N VAL A 175 -0.21 7.92 -6.16
CA VAL A 175 -1.54 7.38 -5.93
C VAL A 175 -2.22 7.53 -7.28
N ILE A 176 -2.52 6.44 -7.95
CA ILE A 176 -3.32 6.49 -9.19
C ILE A 176 -4.76 6.66 -8.73
N PRO A 177 -5.37 7.85 -8.93
CA PRO A 177 -6.79 8.00 -8.61
C PRO A 177 -7.58 7.02 -9.47
N MET A 178 -8.47 6.26 -8.85
CA MET A 178 -9.42 5.43 -9.58
C MET A 178 -10.29 6.32 -10.47
N GLY A 179 -9.97 6.37 -11.74
CA GLY A 179 -10.65 7.18 -12.75
C GLY A 179 -10.11 6.97 -14.14
N LEU A 180 -9.07 6.13 -14.29
CA LEU A 180 -8.54 5.76 -15.60
C LEU A 180 -8.92 4.30 -15.90
N SER A 181 -9.93 4.14 -16.76
CA SER A 181 -10.09 2.93 -17.54
C SER A 181 -8.78 2.63 -18.25
N ALA A 182 -8.07 1.60 -17.80
CA ALA A 182 -6.93 1.09 -18.54
C ALA A 182 -7.45 0.52 -19.87
N PRO A 183 -7.00 1.00 -21.02
CA PRO A 183 -7.30 0.34 -22.27
C PRO A 183 -6.43 -0.91 -22.37
N GLY A 184 -7.04 -2.06 -22.27
CA GLY A 184 -6.47 -3.34 -22.69
C GLY A 184 -5.58 -4.03 -21.65
N LEU A 185 -6.21 -4.81 -20.79
CA LEU A 185 -5.69 -6.08 -20.27
C LEU A 185 -6.42 -7.21 -20.94
#